data_4ace8fcd752909f21fe30f4cf0751361
#
_entry.id   4ace8fcd752909f21fe30f4cf0751361
#
_cell.length_a   1.000
_cell.length_b   1.000
_cell.length_c   1.000
_cell.angle_alpha   90.00
_cell.angle_beta   90.00
_cell.angle_gamma   90.00
#
_symmetry.space_group_name_H-M   'P 1'
#
loop_
_entity.id
_entity.type
_entity.pdbx_description
1 polymer ?
#
loop_
_entity_poly.entity_id
_entity_poly.type
_entity_poly.pdbx_seq_one_letter_code
_entity_poly.pdbx_strand_id
1 'polypeptide(L)'
;MAHDDANTTTTDQLTLQDPTKRYPVISPPEQSLPGTGLDAEMTPKADLGEKSYRGTGRLEGRKALITGGDSGIGAATAIAFAREGADVVISYLPEEEKDAQHVLEVLQAEGRTAAGIPGDLRDKTFCADLVAQAVEKLGGLDVLVNNGGKQVAQDSIEDIDDEQLEATFDINILAQFRLVKAALPHLKPGSTIINTTSVVAYMAPEQLVDYSATKAAINTFTKVLMAAFVAE
;
A
#
# COMPACT_ATOMS: atom_id res chain seq x y z
N MET A 1 -10.64 -40.52 -10.85
CA MET A 1 -10.88 -40.17 -9.44
C MET A 1 -11.05 -38.67 -9.40
N ALA A 2 -12.27 -38.25 -9.13
CA ALA A 2 -12.63 -36.85 -9.12
C ALA A 2 -11.95 -36.17 -7.91
N HIS A 3 -11.21 -35.12 -8.15
CA HIS A 3 -10.81 -34.20 -7.09
C HIS A 3 -12.03 -33.37 -6.74
N ASP A 4 -12.52 -33.57 -5.53
CA ASP A 4 -13.57 -32.78 -4.92
C ASP A 4 -13.17 -31.30 -4.97
N ASP A 5 -13.98 -30.51 -5.64
CA ASP A 5 -13.99 -29.07 -5.55
C ASP A 5 -14.26 -28.69 -4.09
N ALA A 6 -13.21 -28.39 -3.34
CA ALA A 6 -13.31 -27.95 -1.97
C ALA A 6 -14.08 -26.63 -1.92
N ASN A 7 -15.34 -26.75 -1.59
CA ASN A 7 -16.22 -25.86 -0.88
C ASN A 7 -15.64 -24.46 -0.58
N THR A 8 -15.73 -23.56 -1.56
CA THR A 8 -15.58 -22.13 -1.33
C THR A 8 -16.82 -21.61 -0.61
N THR A 9 -16.93 -21.91 0.69
CA THR A 9 -17.81 -21.15 1.56
C THR A 9 -17.30 -19.72 1.56
N THR A 10 -17.98 -18.85 0.80
CA THR A 10 -17.81 -17.40 0.93
C THR A 10 -18.17 -17.04 2.37
N THR A 11 -17.16 -17.00 3.23
CA THR A 11 -17.34 -16.65 4.63
C THR A 11 -17.64 -15.17 4.71
N ASP A 12 -18.90 -14.84 4.96
CA ASP A 12 -19.33 -13.48 5.20
C ASP A 12 -18.58 -12.94 6.43
N GLN A 13 -17.86 -11.82 6.26
CA GLN A 13 -17.12 -11.17 7.35
C GLN A 13 -18.01 -10.74 8.51
N LEU A 14 -19.32 -10.62 8.29
CA LEU A 14 -20.30 -10.22 9.30
C LEU A 14 -20.88 -11.43 10.06
N THR A 15 -20.59 -12.65 9.64
CA THR A 15 -21.06 -13.85 10.30
C THR A 15 -20.04 -14.28 11.37
N LEU A 16 -20.55 -14.57 12.57
CA LEU A 16 -19.73 -15.11 13.65
C LEU A 16 -19.17 -16.48 13.26
N GLN A 17 -17.86 -16.59 13.23
CA GLN A 17 -17.16 -17.81 12.82
C GLN A 17 -15.84 -17.96 13.59
N ASP A 18 -15.30 -19.17 13.60
CA ASP A 18 -13.98 -19.44 14.17
C ASP A 18 -12.90 -18.70 13.32
N PRO A 19 -12.19 -17.70 13.87
CA PRO A 19 -11.20 -16.93 13.13
C PRO A 19 -10.03 -17.77 12.65
N THR A 20 -9.73 -18.89 13.27
CA THR A 20 -8.63 -19.79 12.90
C THR A 20 -8.95 -20.65 11.67
N LYS A 21 -10.22 -20.72 11.28
CA LYS A 21 -10.72 -21.48 10.14
C LYS A 21 -11.27 -20.62 9.01
N ARG A 22 -11.17 -19.30 9.16
CA ARG A 22 -11.73 -18.34 8.22
C ARG A 22 -11.03 -18.36 6.86
N TYR A 23 -9.75 -18.60 6.86
CA TYR A 23 -8.93 -18.62 5.65
C TYR A 23 -8.33 -20.01 5.42
N PRO A 24 -8.14 -20.41 4.15
CA PRO A 24 -7.50 -21.68 3.85
C PRO A 24 -6.07 -21.68 4.35
N VAL A 25 -5.61 -22.83 4.83
CA VAL A 25 -4.19 -23.05 5.08
C VAL A 25 -3.52 -23.30 3.73
N ILE A 26 -2.73 -22.35 3.28
CA ILE A 26 -1.97 -22.44 2.02
C ILE A 26 -0.48 -22.61 2.34
N SER A 27 0.19 -23.38 1.50
CA SER A 27 1.65 -23.52 1.49
C SER A 27 2.14 -23.15 0.09
N PRO A 28 2.42 -21.85 -0.16
CA PRO A 28 2.90 -21.43 -1.46
C PRO A 28 4.19 -22.15 -1.83
N PRO A 29 4.38 -22.52 -3.11
CA PRO A 29 5.66 -23.06 -3.57
C PRO A 29 6.73 -21.96 -3.47
N GLU A 30 7.97 -22.38 -3.34
CA GLU A 30 9.11 -21.47 -3.50
C GLU A 30 9.09 -20.91 -4.92
N GLN A 31 9.16 -19.58 -5.05
CA GLN A 31 9.11 -18.90 -6.34
C GLN A 31 9.96 -17.63 -6.27
N SER A 32 10.61 -17.31 -7.38
CA SER A 32 11.32 -16.04 -7.59
C SER A 32 10.69 -15.32 -8.76
N LEU A 33 10.26 -14.09 -8.55
CA LEU A 33 9.67 -13.26 -9.58
C LEU A 33 10.69 -12.21 -10.04
N PRO A 34 10.78 -11.91 -11.35
CA PRO A 34 11.71 -10.91 -11.86
C PRO A 34 11.26 -9.49 -11.51
N GLY A 35 12.20 -8.55 -11.47
CA GLY A 35 11.93 -7.13 -11.28
C GLY A 35 11.30 -6.82 -9.92
N THR A 36 10.18 -6.11 -9.93
CA THR A 36 9.40 -5.74 -8.73
C THR A 36 8.52 -6.89 -8.21
N GLY A 37 8.35 -7.96 -9.01
CA GLY A 37 7.54 -9.11 -8.64
C GLY A 37 6.03 -8.85 -8.78
N LEU A 38 5.51 -8.97 -10.01
CA LEU A 38 4.10 -8.70 -10.29
C LEU A 38 3.16 -9.70 -9.58
N ASP A 39 2.11 -9.22 -8.94
CA ASP A 39 1.05 -10.05 -8.33
C ASP A 39 0.38 -10.96 -9.37
N ALA A 40 0.29 -10.49 -10.62
CA ALA A 40 -0.24 -11.26 -11.75
C ALA A 40 0.58 -12.53 -12.08
N GLU A 41 1.83 -12.62 -11.63
CA GLU A 41 2.74 -13.75 -11.87
C GLU A 41 2.85 -14.70 -10.68
N MET A 42 2.30 -14.33 -9.52
CA MET A 42 2.33 -15.16 -8.31
C MET A 42 1.51 -16.45 -8.44
N THR A 43 2.00 -17.52 -7.80
CA THR A 43 1.29 -18.80 -7.70
C THR A 43 1.34 -19.32 -6.24
N PRO A 44 0.18 -19.47 -5.56
CA PRO A 44 -1.15 -18.98 -5.96
C PRO A 44 -1.19 -17.45 -6.04
N LYS A 45 -2.17 -16.90 -6.72
CA LYS A 45 -2.38 -15.45 -6.73
C LYS A 45 -2.71 -14.92 -5.33
N ALA A 46 -2.29 -13.71 -5.05
CA ALA A 46 -2.66 -13.01 -3.82
C ALA A 46 -4.19 -12.81 -3.75
N ASP A 47 -4.76 -12.96 -2.57
CA ASP A 47 -6.14 -12.53 -2.27
C ASP A 47 -6.08 -11.09 -1.75
N LEU A 48 -6.46 -10.15 -2.60
CA LEU A 48 -6.50 -8.72 -2.27
C LEU A 48 -7.84 -8.30 -1.67
N GLY A 49 -8.72 -9.25 -1.39
CA GLY A 49 -10.06 -9.00 -0.87
C GLY A 49 -11.12 -8.74 -1.93
N GLU A 50 -10.80 -8.90 -3.24
CA GLU A 50 -11.73 -8.61 -4.35
C GLU A 50 -13.03 -9.39 -4.27
N LYS A 51 -13.01 -10.56 -3.64
CA LYS A 51 -14.20 -11.43 -3.52
C LYS A 51 -14.75 -11.50 -2.10
N SER A 52 -13.92 -11.26 -1.10
CA SER A 52 -14.23 -11.54 0.29
C SER A 52 -14.56 -10.29 1.13
N TYR A 53 -13.96 -9.13 0.83
CA TYR A 53 -14.21 -7.92 1.59
C TYR A 53 -15.55 -7.27 1.21
N ARG A 54 -16.37 -6.94 2.20
CA ARG A 54 -17.61 -6.17 2.04
C ARG A 54 -17.51 -4.85 2.76
N GLY A 55 -17.72 -3.77 2.03
CA GLY A 55 -17.79 -2.42 2.60
C GLY A 55 -19.08 -2.19 3.39
N THR A 56 -19.00 -1.25 4.32
CA THR A 56 -20.11 -0.81 5.17
C THR A 56 -20.32 0.70 5.10
N GLY A 57 -19.65 1.39 4.15
CA GLY A 57 -19.80 2.83 3.89
C GLY A 57 -19.02 3.73 4.85
N ARG A 58 -17.99 3.22 5.52
CA ARG A 58 -17.21 4.00 6.51
C ARG A 58 -16.38 5.13 5.93
N LEU A 59 -16.11 5.09 4.63
CA LEU A 59 -15.32 6.09 3.91
C LEU A 59 -16.12 6.80 2.82
N GLU A 60 -17.46 6.79 2.92
CA GLU A 60 -18.34 7.43 1.93
C GLU A 60 -17.94 8.89 1.66
N GLY A 61 -17.65 9.19 0.38
CA GLY A 61 -17.23 10.50 -0.08
C GLY A 61 -15.79 10.91 0.30
N ARG A 62 -15.01 10.07 0.96
CA ARG A 62 -13.59 10.33 1.24
C ARG A 62 -12.74 10.18 -0.03
N LYS A 63 -11.63 10.89 -0.07
CA LYS A 63 -10.71 11.02 -1.19
C LYS A 63 -9.33 10.57 -0.75
N ALA A 64 -8.87 9.45 -1.29
CA ALA A 64 -7.65 8.80 -0.84
C ALA A 64 -6.57 8.75 -1.93
N LEU A 65 -5.33 9.05 -1.56
CA LEU A 65 -4.12 8.75 -2.33
C LEU A 65 -3.36 7.63 -1.64
N ILE A 66 -3.03 6.57 -2.39
CA ILE A 66 -2.31 5.40 -1.90
C ILE A 66 -1.07 5.16 -2.76
N THR A 67 0.12 5.22 -2.18
CA THR A 67 1.36 4.89 -2.90
C THR A 67 1.65 3.38 -2.88
N GLY A 68 2.14 2.84 -4.01
CA GLY A 68 2.28 1.39 -4.17
C GLY A 68 0.92 0.71 -4.07
N GLY A 69 -0.08 1.27 -4.76
CA GLY A 69 -1.47 0.83 -4.69
C GLY A 69 -1.85 -0.22 -5.73
N ASP A 70 -0.90 -0.68 -6.51
CA ASP A 70 -1.03 -1.66 -7.59
C ASP A 70 -0.99 -3.11 -7.11
N SER A 71 -0.35 -3.37 -5.97
CA SER A 71 -0.07 -4.72 -5.50
C SER A 71 -0.11 -4.85 -3.97
N GLY A 72 -0.15 -6.08 -3.47
CA GLY A 72 -0.01 -6.43 -2.06
C GLY A 72 -0.92 -5.63 -1.12
N ILE A 73 -0.33 -5.06 -0.05
CA ILE A 73 -1.05 -4.30 0.99
C ILE A 73 -1.70 -3.04 0.42
N GLY A 74 -1.01 -2.35 -0.53
CA GLY A 74 -1.52 -1.14 -1.14
C GLY A 74 -2.78 -1.40 -1.97
N ALA A 75 -2.76 -2.42 -2.82
CA ALA A 75 -3.91 -2.83 -3.62
C ALA A 75 -5.09 -3.28 -2.75
N ALA A 76 -4.84 -4.13 -1.75
CA ALA A 76 -5.87 -4.55 -0.80
C ALA A 76 -6.49 -3.36 -0.06
N THR A 77 -5.68 -2.36 0.31
CA THR A 77 -6.16 -1.11 0.93
C THR A 77 -7.01 -0.31 -0.04
N ALA A 78 -6.58 -0.17 -1.30
CA ALA A 78 -7.33 0.55 -2.33
C ALA A 78 -8.71 -0.07 -2.57
N ILE A 79 -8.76 -1.39 -2.72
CA ILE A 79 -10.01 -2.14 -2.90
C ILE A 79 -10.93 -1.98 -1.68
N ALA A 80 -10.39 -2.14 -0.47
CA ALA A 80 -11.18 -1.97 0.75
C ALA A 80 -11.73 -0.53 0.86
N PHE A 81 -10.94 0.49 0.55
CA PHE A 81 -11.36 1.90 0.60
C PHE A 81 -12.46 2.21 -0.42
N ALA A 82 -12.34 1.71 -1.64
CA ALA A 82 -13.38 1.88 -2.65
C ALA A 82 -14.70 1.23 -2.21
N ARG A 83 -14.66 0.03 -1.64
CA ARG A 83 -15.83 -0.65 -1.10
C ARG A 83 -16.44 0.03 0.12
N GLU A 84 -15.63 0.74 0.89
CA GLU A 84 -16.11 1.60 1.98
C GLU A 84 -16.64 2.97 1.48
N GLY A 85 -16.62 3.22 0.17
CA GLY A 85 -17.21 4.41 -0.44
C GLY A 85 -16.23 5.54 -0.75
N ALA A 86 -14.91 5.31 -0.67
CA ALA A 86 -13.92 6.32 -1.03
C ALA A 86 -13.65 6.37 -2.53
N ASP A 87 -13.34 7.57 -3.03
CA ASP A 87 -12.67 7.76 -4.31
C ASP A 87 -11.15 7.59 -4.13
N VAL A 88 -10.47 6.88 -5.02
CA VAL A 88 -9.09 6.44 -4.80
C VAL A 88 -8.18 6.75 -5.98
N VAL A 89 -7.06 7.38 -5.70
CA VAL A 89 -5.91 7.44 -6.62
C VAL A 89 -4.81 6.53 -6.09
N ILE A 90 -4.24 5.71 -6.97
CA ILE A 90 -3.07 4.90 -6.67
C ILE A 90 -1.84 5.41 -7.43
N SER A 91 -0.64 5.27 -6.84
CA SER A 91 0.61 5.41 -7.59
C SER A 91 1.38 4.10 -7.58
N TYR A 92 2.15 3.88 -8.63
CA TYR A 92 2.88 2.65 -8.92
C TYR A 92 4.05 2.94 -9.88
N LEU A 93 5.00 2.02 -10.01
CA LEU A 93 6.06 2.15 -11.01
C LEU A 93 5.53 1.84 -12.42
N PRO A 94 6.01 2.51 -13.48
CA PRO A 94 5.51 2.28 -14.86
C PRO A 94 5.54 0.82 -15.30
N GLU A 95 6.49 0.02 -14.83
CA GLU A 95 6.60 -1.41 -15.11
C GLU A 95 5.52 -2.27 -14.43
N GLU A 96 4.82 -1.73 -13.43
CA GLU A 96 3.74 -2.38 -12.68
C GLU A 96 2.34 -2.07 -13.26
N GLU A 97 2.29 -1.42 -14.43
CA GLU A 97 1.05 -0.99 -15.11
C GLU A 97 0.00 -2.11 -15.20
N LYS A 98 0.43 -3.35 -15.44
CA LYS A 98 -0.49 -4.49 -15.58
C LYS A 98 -1.26 -4.79 -14.29
N ASP A 99 -0.59 -4.76 -13.14
CA ASP A 99 -1.21 -4.97 -11.83
C ASP A 99 -2.07 -3.77 -11.46
N ALA A 100 -1.58 -2.55 -11.72
CA ALA A 100 -2.32 -1.32 -11.49
C ALA A 100 -3.65 -1.27 -12.27
N GLN A 101 -3.66 -1.67 -13.54
CA GLN A 101 -4.88 -1.72 -14.34
C GLN A 101 -5.91 -2.70 -13.76
N HIS A 102 -5.48 -3.87 -13.29
CA HIS A 102 -6.37 -4.82 -12.62
C HIS A 102 -7.03 -4.20 -11.38
N VAL A 103 -6.24 -3.54 -10.54
CA VAL A 103 -6.77 -2.84 -9.35
C VAL A 103 -7.76 -1.76 -9.75
N LEU A 104 -7.41 -0.91 -10.74
CA LEU A 104 -8.28 0.18 -11.20
C LEU A 104 -9.63 -0.34 -11.74
N GLU A 105 -9.63 -1.46 -12.47
CA GLU A 105 -10.87 -2.11 -12.93
C GLU A 105 -11.77 -2.50 -11.74
N VAL A 106 -11.19 -3.06 -10.68
CA VAL A 106 -11.94 -3.41 -9.46
C VAL A 106 -12.52 -2.16 -8.79
N LEU A 107 -11.71 -1.10 -8.63
CA LEU A 107 -12.17 0.15 -8.01
C LEU A 107 -13.31 0.80 -8.80
N GLN A 108 -13.22 0.82 -10.12
CA GLN A 108 -14.22 1.39 -11.02
C GLN A 108 -15.52 0.58 -11.00
N ALA A 109 -15.42 -0.75 -10.88
CA ALA A 109 -16.58 -1.63 -10.76
C ALA A 109 -17.42 -1.36 -9.48
N GLU A 110 -16.80 -0.80 -8.44
CA GLU A 110 -17.50 -0.34 -7.23
C GLU A 110 -18.19 1.04 -7.42
N GLY A 111 -18.13 1.62 -8.65
CA GLY A 111 -18.76 2.90 -8.97
C GLY A 111 -18.02 4.12 -8.38
N ARG A 112 -16.73 3.97 -8.04
CA ARG A 112 -15.93 5.05 -7.45
C ARG A 112 -15.08 5.75 -8.52
N THR A 113 -14.70 7.01 -8.24
CA THR A 113 -13.64 7.67 -8.99
C THR A 113 -12.32 6.98 -8.68
N ALA A 114 -11.72 6.37 -9.70
CA ALA A 114 -10.44 5.69 -9.57
C ALA A 114 -9.48 6.11 -10.68
N ALA A 115 -8.24 6.42 -10.31
CA ALA A 115 -7.19 6.77 -11.26
C ALA A 115 -5.82 6.24 -10.80
N GLY A 116 -4.99 5.90 -11.78
CA GLY A 116 -3.60 5.51 -11.59
C GLY A 116 -2.66 6.63 -12.02
N ILE A 117 -1.54 6.79 -11.32
CA ILE A 117 -0.48 7.75 -11.64
C ILE A 117 0.86 7.00 -11.56
N PRO A 118 1.43 6.62 -12.71
CA PRO A 118 2.72 5.95 -12.75
C PRO A 118 3.87 6.92 -12.46
N GLY A 119 4.89 6.46 -11.70
CA GLY A 119 6.11 7.21 -11.48
C GLY A 119 6.92 6.69 -10.30
N ASP A 120 8.15 7.18 -10.19
CA ASP A 120 9.12 6.76 -9.19
C ASP A 120 9.13 7.71 -7.98
N LEU A 121 8.89 7.19 -6.79
CA LEU A 121 8.90 7.96 -5.53
C LEU A 121 10.30 8.53 -5.18
N ARG A 122 11.37 8.05 -5.81
CA ARG A 122 12.71 8.65 -5.68
C ARG A 122 12.78 10.03 -6.33
N ASP A 123 11.97 10.26 -7.35
CA ASP A 123 11.90 11.58 -8.00
C ASP A 123 11.17 12.58 -7.08
N LYS A 124 11.93 13.61 -6.67
CA LYS A 124 11.42 14.68 -5.80
C LYS A 124 10.29 15.48 -6.44
N THR A 125 10.37 15.69 -7.75
CA THR A 125 9.36 16.43 -8.52
C THR A 125 8.10 15.58 -8.63
N PHE A 126 8.25 14.29 -8.93
CA PHE A 126 7.13 13.36 -9.00
C PHE A 126 6.31 13.30 -7.70
N CYS A 127 6.96 13.29 -6.53
CA CYS A 127 6.22 13.26 -5.26
C CYS A 127 5.28 14.46 -5.08
N ALA A 128 5.70 15.65 -5.50
CA ALA A 128 4.85 16.85 -5.44
C ALA A 128 3.74 16.81 -6.50
N ASP A 129 4.09 16.44 -7.73
CA ASP A 129 3.15 16.33 -8.85
C ASP A 129 2.11 15.24 -8.63
N LEU A 130 2.49 14.13 -8.01
CA LEU A 130 1.58 13.05 -7.63
C LEU A 130 0.44 13.56 -6.74
N VAL A 131 0.77 14.32 -5.70
CA VAL A 131 -0.23 14.90 -4.81
C VAL A 131 -1.12 15.89 -5.55
N ALA A 132 -0.53 16.78 -6.35
CA ALA A 132 -1.28 17.77 -7.13
C ALA A 132 -2.26 17.10 -8.11
N GLN A 133 -1.81 16.09 -8.84
CA GLN A 133 -2.66 15.31 -9.76
C GLN A 133 -3.76 14.54 -9.03
N ALA A 134 -3.45 13.94 -7.86
CA ALA A 134 -4.45 13.25 -7.06
C ALA A 134 -5.54 14.20 -6.58
N VAL A 135 -5.16 15.39 -6.08
CA VAL A 135 -6.10 16.45 -5.68
C VAL A 135 -6.96 16.90 -6.85
N GLU A 136 -6.40 17.09 -8.03
CA GLU A 136 -7.13 17.47 -9.23
C GLU A 136 -8.16 16.40 -9.62
N LYS A 137 -7.73 15.13 -9.71
CA LYS A 137 -8.58 14.01 -10.13
C LYS A 137 -9.73 13.73 -9.14
N LEU A 138 -9.47 13.88 -7.85
CA LEU A 138 -10.43 13.61 -6.79
C LEU A 138 -11.23 14.86 -6.39
N GLY A 139 -10.78 16.07 -6.76
CA GLY A 139 -11.36 17.34 -6.29
C GLY A 139 -11.07 17.60 -4.80
N GLY A 140 -9.98 17.08 -4.25
CA GLY A 140 -9.53 17.23 -2.87
C GLY A 140 -8.76 16.02 -2.36
N LEU A 141 -8.33 16.05 -1.08
CA LEU A 141 -7.62 14.95 -0.45
C LEU A 141 -8.00 14.87 1.03
N ASP A 142 -8.45 13.70 1.49
CA ASP A 142 -8.82 13.43 2.89
C ASP A 142 -7.90 12.39 3.53
N VAL A 143 -7.36 11.46 2.74
CA VAL A 143 -6.54 10.35 3.23
C VAL A 143 -5.30 10.20 2.37
N LEU A 144 -4.13 10.27 3.01
CA LEU A 144 -2.85 9.93 2.39
C LEU A 144 -2.34 8.61 2.99
N VAL A 145 -2.15 7.58 2.16
CA VAL A 145 -1.56 6.31 2.56
C VAL A 145 -0.17 6.18 1.95
N ASN A 146 0.85 6.38 2.76
CA ASN A 146 2.25 6.16 2.41
C ASN A 146 2.56 4.67 2.59
N ASN A 147 2.33 3.88 1.53
CA ASN A 147 2.52 2.43 1.55
C ASN A 147 3.71 1.98 0.69
N GLY A 148 3.96 2.63 -0.45
CA GLY A 148 5.09 2.30 -1.33
C GLY A 148 6.40 2.18 -0.56
N GLY A 149 7.15 1.11 -0.83
CA GLY A 149 8.38 0.82 -0.12
C GLY A 149 9.26 -0.18 -0.86
N LYS A 150 10.55 -0.18 -0.53
CA LYS A 150 11.56 -1.09 -1.07
C LYS A 150 12.21 -1.87 0.07
N GLN A 151 12.47 -3.14 -0.18
CA GLN A 151 13.22 -4.03 0.71
C GLN A 151 14.15 -4.90 -0.13
N VAL A 152 15.41 -4.95 0.24
CA VAL A 152 16.41 -5.86 -0.33
C VAL A 152 17.14 -6.53 0.84
N ALA A 153 17.20 -7.85 0.83
CA ALA A 153 17.95 -8.60 1.82
C ALA A 153 19.41 -8.74 1.39
N GLN A 154 20.34 -8.60 2.35
CA GLN A 154 21.77 -8.84 2.18
C GLN A 154 22.26 -9.70 3.33
N ASP A 155 23.26 -10.52 3.10
CA ASP A 155 23.82 -11.41 4.14
C ASP A 155 24.57 -10.63 5.23
N SER A 156 25.18 -9.49 4.86
CA SER A 156 25.95 -8.63 5.76
C SER A 156 25.71 -7.15 5.46
N ILE A 157 25.96 -6.28 6.45
CA ILE A 157 25.97 -4.83 6.23
C ILE A 157 27.05 -4.40 5.22
N GLU A 158 28.13 -5.17 5.08
CA GLU A 158 29.22 -4.92 4.15
C GLU A 158 28.81 -5.15 2.69
N ASP A 159 27.73 -5.91 2.45
CA ASP A 159 27.19 -6.21 1.12
C ASP A 159 26.18 -5.14 0.65
N ILE A 160 25.81 -4.22 1.52
CA ILE A 160 24.91 -3.11 1.19
C ILE A 160 25.72 -2.00 0.51
N ASP A 161 25.58 -1.86 -0.80
CA ASP A 161 26.21 -0.75 -1.51
C ASP A 161 25.45 0.58 -1.30
N ASP A 162 26.10 1.68 -1.65
CA ASP A 162 25.52 3.02 -1.48
C ASP A 162 24.26 3.20 -2.32
N GLU A 163 24.17 2.57 -3.51
CA GLU A 163 23.00 2.65 -4.38
C GLU A 163 21.76 2.01 -3.74
N GLN A 164 21.91 0.81 -3.15
CA GLN A 164 20.86 0.14 -2.39
C GLN A 164 20.45 0.98 -1.19
N LEU A 165 21.41 1.46 -0.40
CA LEU A 165 21.17 2.25 0.80
C LEU A 165 20.38 3.53 0.47
N GLU A 166 20.85 4.31 -0.50
CA GLU A 166 20.21 5.55 -0.95
C GLU A 166 18.80 5.28 -1.46
N ALA A 167 18.62 4.27 -2.33
CA ALA A 167 17.30 3.91 -2.86
C ALA A 167 16.32 3.48 -1.76
N THR A 168 16.77 2.70 -0.77
CA THR A 168 15.93 2.27 0.35
C THR A 168 15.48 3.46 1.20
N PHE A 169 16.38 4.41 1.50
CA PHE A 169 16.03 5.61 2.25
C PHE A 169 15.19 6.60 1.44
N ASP A 170 15.49 6.79 0.15
CA ASP A 170 14.72 7.69 -0.71
C ASP A 170 13.26 7.25 -0.79
N ILE A 171 13.01 5.96 -1.06
CA ILE A 171 11.64 5.44 -1.21
C ILE A 171 10.93 5.38 0.15
N ASN A 172 11.56 4.76 1.16
CA ASN A 172 10.86 4.45 2.40
C ASN A 172 10.70 5.65 3.32
N ILE A 173 11.59 6.64 3.26
CA ILE A 173 11.60 7.78 4.17
C ILE A 173 11.46 9.11 3.45
N LEU A 174 12.38 9.45 2.54
CA LEU A 174 12.39 10.80 1.97
C LEU A 174 11.14 11.05 1.12
N ALA A 175 10.64 10.04 0.40
CA ALA A 175 9.37 10.14 -0.32
C ALA A 175 8.20 10.46 0.62
N GLN A 176 8.10 9.81 1.79
CA GLN A 176 7.03 10.09 2.75
C GLN A 176 7.07 11.54 3.26
N PHE A 177 8.25 12.08 3.56
CA PHE A 177 8.39 13.49 3.91
C PHE A 177 7.93 14.42 2.79
N ARG A 178 8.31 14.12 1.54
CA ARG A 178 7.94 14.90 0.36
C ARG A 178 6.42 14.88 0.12
N LEU A 179 5.83 13.69 0.19
CA LEU A 179 4.38 13.48 0.01
C LEU A 179 3.57 14.18 1.11
N VAL A 180 3.93 13.99 2.38
CA VAL A 180 3.25 14.66 3.49
C VAL A 180 3.35 16.17 3.34
N LYS A 181 4.55 16.71 3.05
CA LYS A 181 4.74 18.15 2.85
C LYS A 181 3.87 18.70 1.72
N ALA A 182 3.74 17.96 0.61
CA ALA A 182 2.90 18.36 -0.51
C ALA A 182 1.40 18.22 -0.18
N ALA A 183 1.01 17.21 0.60
CA ALA A 183 -0.39 16.96 0.94
C ALA A 183 -0.96 17.94 1.98
N LEU A 184 -0.15 18.41 2.94
CA LEU A 184 -0.60 19.24 4.06
C LEU A 184 -1.51 20.42 3.66
N PRO A 185 -1.22 21.21 2.61
CA PRO A 185 -2.09 22.31 2.22
C PRO A 185 -3.50 21.88 1.77
N HIS A 186 -3.69 20.62 1.47
CA HIS A 186 -4.95 20.06 0.96
C HIS A 186 -5.73 19.29 2.04
N LEU A 187 -5.05 18.87 3.12
CA LEU A 187 -5.66 18.13 4.22
C LEU A 187 -6.39 19.10 5.16
N LYS A 188 -7.66 18.81 5.39
CA LYS A 188 -8.53 19.59 6.30
C LYS A 188 -8.64 18.89 7.66
N PRO A 189 -9.12 19.58 8.69
CA PRO A 189 -9.46 18.92 9.96
C PRO A 189 -10.35 17.68 9.73
N GLY A 190 -9.95 16.55 10.32
CA GLY A 190 -10.59 15.25 10.10
C GLY A 190 -9.95 14.41 8.97
N SER A 191 -8.94 14.94 8.29
CA SER A 191 -8.10 14.16 7.36
C SER A 191 -7.15 13.21 8.09
N THR A 192 -6.62 12.22 7.38
CA THR A 192 -5.79 11.16 7.95
C THR A 192 -4.55 10.90 7.12
N ILE A 193 -3.41 10.71 7.79
CA ILE A 193 -2.17 10.21 7.18
C ILE A 193 -1.88 8.84 7.78
N ILE A 194 -1.69 7.84 6.90
CA ILE A 194 -1.37 6.46 7.26
C ILE A 194 0.01 6.13 6.70
N ASN A 195 0.91 5.67 7.55
CA ASN A 195 2.27 5.28 7.15
C ASN A 195 2.49 3.79 7.42
N THR A 196 2.85 3.04 6.38
CA THR A 196 3.14 1.60 6.50
C THR A 196 4.54 1.39 7.06
N THR A 197 4.61 0.94 8.32
CA THR A 197 5.83 0.51 8.99
C THR A 197 6.00 -1.01 8.89
N SER A 198 6.78 -1.62 9.77
CA SER A 198 7.01 -3.07 9.82
C SER A 198 7.36 -3.54 11.22
N VAL A 199 7.16 -4.83 11.50
CA VAL A 199 7.64 -5.50 12.70
C VAL A 199 9.16 -5.40 12.86
N VAL A 200 9.90 -5.31 11.75
CA VAL A 200 11.37 -5.18 11.76
C VAL A 200 11.85 -3.84 12.35
N ALA A 201 10.96 -2.87 12.51
CA ALA A 201 11.27 -1.66 13.27
C ALA A 201 11.52 -1.93 14.77
N TYR A 202 11.12 -3.11 15.27
CA TYR A 202 11.27 -3.55 16.66
C TYR A 202 12.08 -4.83 16.80
N MET A 203 12.01 -5.71 15.78
CA MET A 203 12.69 -7.00 15.75
C MET A 203 13.45 -7.10 14.42
N ALA A 204 14.55 -6.37 14.31
CA ALA A 204 15.35 -6.26 13.08
C ALA A 204 16.14 -7.55 12.83
N PRO A 205 15.93 -8.25 11.71
CA PRO A 205 16.80 -9.35 11.30
C PRO A 205 18.08 -8.82 10.67
N GLU A 206 19.15 -9.58 10.77
CA GLU A 206 20.48 -9.20 10.29
C GLU A 206 20.54 -8.90 8.78
N GLN A 207 19.67 -9.55 8.00
CA GLN A 207 19.60 -9.39 6.55
C GLN A 207 18.89 -8.11 6.06
N LEU A 208 18.24 -7.36 6.96
CA LEU A 208 17.42 -6.20 6.59
C LEU A 208 17.85 -4.92 7.31
N VAL A 209 19.15 -4.63 7.33
CA VAL A 209 19.72 -3.53 8.12
C VAL A 209 19.15 -2.17 7.71
N ASP A 210 19.28 -1.81 6.44
CA ASP A 210 18.82 -0.54 5.86
C ASP A 210 17.30 -0.42 5.93
N TYR A 211 16.59 -1.47 5.54
CA TYR A 211 15.13 -1.53 5.60
C TYR A 211 14.60 -1.34 7.02
N SER A 212 15.16 -2.06 8.00
CA SER A 212 14.76 -1.96 9.41
C SER A 212 14.97 -0.56 9.96
N ALA A 213 16.09 0.07 9.62
CA ALA A 213 16.38 1.45 10.00
C ALA A 213 15.31 2.42 9.44
N THR A 214 14.92 2.25 8.17
CA THR A 214 13.85 3.09 7.58
C THR A 214 12.51 2.87 8.26
N LYS A 215 12.14 1.63 8.58
CA LYS A 215 10.86 1.32 9.23
C LYS A 215 10.80 1.83 10.68
N ALA A 216 11.92 1.86 11.41
CA ALA A 216 12.01 2.52 12.70
C ALA A 216 11.88 4.05 12.59
N ALA A 217 12.48 4.65 11.56
CA ALA A 217 12.35 6.08 11.28
C ALA A 217 10.89 6.48 10.99
N ILE A 218 10.12 5.66 10.25
CA ILE A 218 8.69 5.88 10.00
C ILE A 218 7.89 5.95 11.31
N ASN A 219 8.18 5.10 12.28
CA ASN A 219 7.51 5.13 13.59
C ASN A 219 7.70 6.47 14.28
N THR A 220 8.92 6.99 14.29
CA THR A 220 9.24 8.28 14.91
C THR A 220 8.59 9.41 14.12
N PHE A 221 8.69 9.38 12.79
CA PHE A 221 8.04 10.36 11.91
C PHE A 221 6.54 10.45 12.18
N THR A 222 5.85 9.31 12.26
CA THR A 222 4.41 9.25 12.54
C THR A 222 4.06 9.85 13.90
N LYS A 223 4.84 9.56 14.93
CA LYS A 223 4.62 10.13 16.29
C LYS A 223 4.79 11.64 16.31
N VAL A 224 5.78 12.17 15.58
CA VAL A 224 6.01 13.62 15.50
C VAL A 224 4.88 14.30 14.74
N LEU A 225 4.42 13.74 13.62
CA LEU A 225 3.26 14.27 12.88
C LEU A 225 2.01 14.31 13.76
N MET A 226 1.74 13.23 14.50
CA MET A 226 0.61 13.19 15.43
C MET A 226 0.68 14.33 16.46
N ALA A 227 1.84 14.54 17.07
CA ALA A 227 2.00 15.62 18.05
C ALA A 227 1.83 17.02 17.44
N ALA A 228 2.25 17.21 16.19
CA ALA A 228 2.14 18.49 15.50
C ALA A 228 0.71 18.83 15.07
N PHE A 229 -0.08 17.80 14.64
CA PHE A 229 -1.40 18.03 14.03
C PHE A 229 -2.59 17.82 14.99
N VAL A 230 -2.41 17.18 16.14
CA VAL A 230 -3.47 17.10 17.16
C VAL A 230 -3.55 18.39 18.00
N ALA A 231 -2.52 19.23 17.97
CA ALA A 231 -2.48 20.49 18.72
C ALA A 231 -3.11 21.70 18.01
N GLU A 232 -3.50 21.55 16.75
CA GLU A 232 -4.21 22.55 15.92
C GLU A 232 -5.67 22.13 15.66
#